data_143affc711ecd4c4dee49474930717dd
#
_entry.id   143affc711ecd4c4dee49474930717dd
#
_cell.length_a   1.000
_cell.length_b   1.000
_cell.length_c   1.000
_cell.angle_alpha   90.00
_cell.angle_beta   90.00
_cell.angle_gamma   90.00
#
_symmetry.space_group_name_H-M   'P 1'
#
loop_
_entity.id
_entity.type
_entity.pdbx_description
1 polymer ?
#
loop_
_entity_poly.entity_id
_entity_poly.type
_entity_poly.pdbx_seq_one_letter_code
_entity_poly.pdbx_strand_id
1 'polypeptide(L)'
;MIFKKYLYSISRRISRQLHLGMLCFLLLFSCIFSLVFSHTAYAEGWPGCTDLIEADGALLMDAMSSTILYAKNENTHYYPASITKVLTAIVVLEHVENLEEKVTFSQEATRGNLEANSTVIAASPGDKLSVRDCLYCLLLHSANDCANALAEHVAGSNEKFAELMNQKAQEIGCENSHFTNPSGLNNPEHYTSALDMAKIIQYAIKNPTFCQIDATQVYTHGPIIKYPDPNAPENTIYAHHKMMKKNSKEYYSGVFAGKTGYTMLAGNTLVTACKRGDTTLICVILNGHNSQYRDSKKLFDFGFSNFNSYLAENNDPRFARLENHWTVDGLPLVEGLHFTVGRDEQICLPKNIPLSDIASTLSYDITEEEKASGKVAKLIYEYDGKTVGTAYVYLEDAATVQETEDLPNTSLKKTENIPKQISVAMENQEKTESAEEDSPAVEKTNNAPIIFDKKAGKIILQKPIVRVLQILFAIVAIVLLSLFFLYLFQRREEFYRARRRKRMLKLTKDLSREQKTKRDLLLEKRKRQKK
;
A
#
# COMPACT_ATOMS: atom_id res chain seq x y z
N MET A 1 10.43 -55.16 -56.62
CA MET A 1 10.58 -53.67 -56.59
C MET A 1 9.28 -52.96 -56.22
N ILE A 2 8.12 -53.42 -56.64
CA ILE A 2 6.80 -52.83 -56.45
C ILE A 2 6.38 -52.85 -54.92
N PHE A 3 6.63 -53.98 -54.25
CA PHE A 3 6.26 -54.13 -52.80
C PHE A 3 7.03 -53.18 -51.87
N LYS A 4 8.29 -52.85 -52.15
CA LYS A 4 9.07 -51.85 -51.38
C LYS A 4 8.56 -50.44 -51.57
N LYS A 5 8.03 -50.05 -52.73
CA LYS A 5 7.41 -48.74 -52.97
C LYS A 5 6.08 -48.62 -52.27
N TYR A 6 5.31 -49.70 -52.19
CA TYR A 6 4.02 -49.71 -51.49
C TYR A 6 4.17 -49.55 -49.96
N LEU A 7 5.09 -50.31 -49.36
CA LEU A 7 5.42 -50.17 -47.93
C LEU A 7 5.95 -48.76 -47.55
N TYR A 8 6.76 -48.17 -48.45
CA TYR A 8 7.26 -46.80 -48.24
C TYR A 8 6.16 -45.74 -48.32
N SER A 9 5.16 -45.93 -49.20
CA SER A 9 4.02 -45.02 -49.33
C SER A 9 3.09 -45.10 -48.11
N ILE A 10 2.86 -46.30 -47.57
CA ILE A 10 2.06 -46.52 -46.35
C ILE A 10 2.77 -45.92 -45.15
N SER A 11 4.05 -46.14 -44.95
CA SER A 11 4.85 -45.55 -43.89
C SER A 11 4.82 -44.01 -43.92
N ARG A 12 4.86 -43.43 -45.11
CA ARG A 12 4.79 -41.96 -45.30
C ARG A 12 3.39 -41.40 -45.00
N ARG A 13 2.32 -42.15 -45.30
CA ARG A 13 0.95 -41.75 -44.95
C ARG A 13 0.70 -41.84 -43.45
N ILE A 14 1.12 -42.92 -42.81
CA ILE A 14 1.01 -43.07 -41.33
C ILE A 14 1.83 -42.00 -40.63
N SER A 15 3.06 -41.71 -41.08
CA SER A 15 3.87 -40.62 -40.50
C SER A 15 3.21 -39.25 -40.67
N ARG A 16 2.57 -38.94 -41.80
CA ARG A 16 1.85 -37.68 -42.02
C ARG A 16 0.60 -37.58 -41.13
N GLN A 17 -0.16 -38.66 -40.98
CA GLN A 17 -1.35 -38.67 -40.10
C GLN A 17 -0.96 -38.53 -38.62
N LEU A 18 0.15 -39.15 -38.20
CA LEU A 18 0.70 -38.97 -36.86
C LEU A 18 1.17 -37.53 -36.59
N HIS A 19 1.82 -36.89 -37.55
CA HIS A 19 2.24 -35.49 -37.43
C HIS A 19 1.06 -34.52 -37.39
N LEU A 20 0.03 -34.78 -38.21
CA LEU A 20 -1.18 -33.97 -38.25
C LEU A 20 -1.98 -34.11 -36.92
N GLY A 21 -2.11 -35.34 -36.41
CA GLY A 21 -2.73 -35.62 -35.12
C GLY A 21 -1.99 -34.94 -33.95
N MET A 22 -0.65 -34.97 -33.96
CA MET A 22 0.17 -34.32 -32.95
C MET A 22 0.06 -32.78 -33.02
N LEU A 23 -0.04 -32.22 -34.24
CA LEU A 23 -0.23 -30.77 -34.43
C LEU A 23 -1.62 -30.34 -33.93
N CYS A 24 -2.68 -31.09 -34.25
CA CYS A 24 -4.03 -30.84 -33.76
C CYS A 24 -4.10 -30.96 -32.22
N PHE A 25 -3.43 -31.97 -31.66
CA PHE A 25 -3.34 -32.12 -30.19
C PHE A 25 -2.61 -30.96 -29.52
N LEU A 26 -1.49 -30.48 -30.10
CA LEU A 26 -0.76 -29.31 -29.58
C LEU A 26 -1.56 -28.04 -29.70
N LEU A 27 -2.34 -27.82 -30.75
CA LEU A 27 -3.23 -26.67 -30.91
C LEU A 27 -4.41 -26.73 -29.93
N LEU A 28 -5.07 -27.89 -29.80
CA LEU A 28 -6.13 -28.09 -28.80
C LEU A 28 -5.61 -27.89 -27.36
N PHE A 29 -4.42 -28.43 -27.10
CA PHE A 29 -3.76 -28.27 -25.79
C PHE A 29 -3.39 -26.81 -25.52
N SER A 30 -2.88 -26.08 -26.52
CA SER A 30 -2.62 -24.65 -26.42
C SER A 30 -3.89 -23.84 -26.17
N CYS A 31 -4.99 -24.16 -26.85
CA CYS A 31 -6.29 -23.52 -26.63
C CYS A 31 -6.86 -23.83 -25.22
N ILE A 32 -6.81 -25.09 -24.79
CA ILE A 32 -7.24 -25.47 -23.43
C ILE A 32 -6.32 -24.84 -22.39
N PHE A 33 -5.02 -24.82 -22.62
CA PHE A 33 -4.07 -24.16 -21.75
C PHE A 33 -4.34 -22.65 -21.67
N SER A 34 -4.59 -21.98 -22.79
CA SER A 34 -4.98 -20.57 -22.80
C SER A 34 -6.32 -20.32 -22.08
N LEU A 35 -7.30 -21.20 -22.21
CA LEU A 35 -8.60 -21.10 -21.53
C LEU A 35 -8.50 -21.38 -20.02
N VAL A 36 -7.64 -22.29 -19.60
CA VAL A 36 -7.46 -22.65 -18.18
C VAL A 36 -6.52 -21.64 -17.47
N PHE A 37 -5.56 -21.06 -18.20
CA PHE A 37 -4.59 -20.09 -17.66
C PHE A 37 -4.87 -18.63 -18.05
N SER A 38 -5.93 -18.35 -18.80
CA SER A 38 -6.41 -16.96 -19.03
C SER A 38 -7.18 -16.38 -17.83
N HIS A 39 -7.38 -17.14 -16.77
CA HIS A 39 -7.60 -16.52 -15.47
C HIS A 39 -6.27 -15.86 -15.12
N THR A 40 -6.24 -14.54 -15.22
CA THR A 40 -5.21 -13.67 -14.66
C THR A 40 -4.70 -14.33 -13.39
N ALA A 41 -3.39 -14.62 -13.36
CA ALA A 41 -2.73 -14.91 -12.10
C ALA A 41 -2.86 -13.63 -11.28
N TYR A 42 -3.94 -13.52 -10.50
CA TYR A 42 -3.96 -12.62 -9.37
C TYR A 42 -2.79 -13.09 -8.52
N ALA A 43 -1.84 -12.24 -8.28
CA ALA A 43 -0.87 -12.46 -7.23
C ALA A 43 -1.71 -12.61 -5.96
N GLU A 44 -2.01 -13.88 -5.57
CA GLU A 44 -2.66 -14.17 -4.30
C GLU A 44 -1.70 -13.69 -3.22
N GLY A 45 -1.96 -12.54 -2.63
CA GLY A 45 -1.19 -12.00 -1.54
C GLY A 45 -1.00 -10.48 -1.61
N TRP A 46 -0.54 -9.94 -0.52
CA TRP A 46 -0.24 -8.53 -0.37
C TRP A 46 0.93 -8.12 -1.29
N PRO A 47 0.83 -7.04 -2.09
CA PRO A 47 1.93 -6.59 -2.93
C PRO A 47 3.18 -6.32 -2.12
N GLY A 48 4.31 -6.89 -2.54
CA GLY A 48 5.62 -6.63 -1.95
C GLY A 48 6.29 -5.43 -2.62
N CYS A 49 6.84 -4.50 -1.82
CA CYS A 49 7.72 -3.48 -2.34
C CYS A 49 9.10 -4.09 -2.61
N THR A 50 9.50 -4.16 -3.87
CA THR A 50 10.80 -4.72 -4.29
C THR A 50 11.92 -3.69 -4.27
N ASP A 51 11.61 -2.40 -4.16
CA ASP A 51 12.59 -1.33 -4.12
C ASP A 51 13.36 -1.34 -2.80
N LEU A 52 14.67 -1.13 -2.90
CA LEU A 52 15.50 -0.94 -1.72
C LEU A 52 15.18 0.41 -1.07
N ILE A 53 14.67 0.40 0.15
CA ILE A 53 14.49 1.56 1.01
C ILE A 53 15.70 1.65 1.93
N GLU A 54 16.48 2.72 1.76
CA GLU A 54 17.77 2.89 2.45
C GLU A 54 17.60 3.39 3.89
N ALA A 55 16.54 4.15 4.17
CA ALA A 55 16.22 4.62 5.51
C ALA A 55 16.11 3.48 6.52
N ASP A 56 16.48 3.72 7.77
CA ASP A 56 16.43 2.71 8.84
C ASP A 56 14.99 2.46 9.30
N GLY A 57 14.18 3.51 9.42
CA GLY A 57 12.75 3.44 9.69
C GLY A 57 11.94 4.01 8.53
N ALA A 58 10.92 3.29 8.07
CA ALA A 58 10.05 3.77 7.00
C ALA A 58 8.64 3.17 7.09
N LEU A 59 7.65 3.97 6.69
CA LEU A 59 6.25 3.53 6.64
C LEU A 59 5.54 4.21 5.48
N LEU A 60 4.68 3.46 4.81
CA LEU A 60 3.68 3.98 3.88
C LEU A 60 2.31 3.52 4.35
N MET A 61 1.37 4.45 4.50
CA MET A 61 0.02 4.21 5.00
C MET A 61 -1.00 4.92 4.13
N ASP A 62 -2.14 4.31 3.89
CA ASP A 62 -3.31 5.02 3.39
C ASP A 62 -3.90 5.89 4.50
N ALA A 63 -4.08 7.18 4.21
CA ALA A 63 -4.44 8.17 5.22
C ALA A 63 -5.89 8.04 5.72
N MET A 64 -6.78 7.44 4.93
CA MET A 64 -8.19 7.37 5.27
C MET A 64 -8.54 6.05 5.97
N SER A 65 -8.04 4.94 5.45
CA SER A 65 -8.28 3.61 6.03
C SER A 65 -7.30 3.22 7.13
N SER A 66 -6.22 3.98 7.32
CA SER A 66 -5.08 3.65 8.19
C SER A 66 -4.35 2.35 7.80
N THR A 67 -4.59 1.84 6.59
CA THR A 67 -3.98 0.61 6.10
C THR A 67 -2.48 0.80 5.87
N ILE A 68 -1.66 -0.04 6.50
CA ILE A 68 -0.20 -0.02 6.32
C ILE A 68 0.14 -0.78 5.03
N LEU A 69 0.66 -0.05 4.04
CA LEU A 69 1.04 -0.59 2.73
C LEU A 69 2.48 -1.10 2.70
N TYR A 70 3.36 -0.42 3.45
CA TYR A 70 4.76 -0.80 3.64
C TYR A 70 5.22 -0.41 5.04
N ALA A 71 6.01 -1.26 5.67
CA ALA A 71 6.60 -1.01 6.97
C ALA A 71 8.04 -1.54 7.04
N LYS A 72 8.92 -0.76 7.65
CA LYS A 72 10.29 -1.13 7.98
C LYS A 72 10.65 -0.51 9.33
N ASN A 73 10.83 -1.35 10.35
CA ASN A 73 11.16 -0.90 11.72
C ASN A 73 10.18 0.17 12.24
N GLU A 74 8.91 0.03 11.92
CA GLU A 74 7.84 1.02 12.10
C GLU A 74 7.59 1.40 13.56
N ASN A 75 7.91 0.50 14.50
CA ASN A 75 7.73 0.71 15.96
C ASN A 75 9.05 1.02 16.69
N THR A 76 10.17 1.03 15.97
CA THR A 76 11.48 1.34 16.56
C THR A 76 11.57 2.82 16.89
N HIS A 77 12.16 3.16 18.04
CA HIS A 77 12.38 4.53 18.47
C HIS A 77 13.49 5.21 17.68
N TYR A 78 13.19 6.37 17.14
CA TYR A 78 14.13 7.24 16.44
C TYR A 78 14.01 8.67 16.94
N TYR A 79 15.10 9.43 16.85
CA TYR A 79 15.03 10.88 17.03
C TYR A 79 14.25 11.51 15.87
N PRO A 80 13.15 12.24 16.15
CA PRO A 80 12.33 12.82 15.09
C PRO A 80 12.97 14.03 14.40
N ALA A 81 13.84 14.77 15.08
CA ALA A 81 14.22 16.10 14.67
C ALA A 81 12.98 16.99 14.44
N SER A 82 13.05 17.92 13.49
CA SER A 82 11.99 18.92 13.26
C SER A 82 10.66 18.38 12.70
N ILE A 83 10.51 17.08 12.44
CA ILE A 83 9.16 16.55 12.14
C ILE A 83 8.26 16.61 13.38
N THR A 84 8.81 16.71 14.59
CA THR A 84 8.12 17.04 15.84
C THR A 84 7.18 18.23 15.69
N LYS A 85 7.54 19.23 14.88
CA LYS A 85 6.77 20.47 14.71
C LYS A 85 5.38 20.28 14.09
N VAL A 86 5.11 19.12 13.51
CA VAL A 86 3.75 18.73 13.10
C VAL A 86 2.85 18.65 14.33
N LEU A 87 3.27 17.93 15.37
CA LEU A 87 2.52 17.81 16.62
C LEU A 87 2.44 19.15 17.35
N THR A 88 3.52 19.92 17.36
CA THR A 88 3.53 21.30 17.91
C THR A 88 2.45 22.15 17.26
N ALA A 89 2.35 22.14 15.92
CA ALA A 89 1.34 22.90 15.19
C ALA A 89 -0.09 22.44 15.55
N ILE A 90 -0.32 21.13 15.70
CA ILE A 90 -1.63 20.58 16.10
C ILE A 90 -2.02 21.13 17.49
N VAL A 91 -1.13 21.00 18.47
CA VAL A 91 -1.41 21.45 19.85
C VAL A 91 -1.70 22.95 19.87
N VAL A 92 -0.93 23.76 19.12
CA VAL A 92 -1.19 25.21 19.04
C VAL A 92 -2.56 25.49 18.40
N LEU A 93 -2.89 24.86 17.28
CA LEU A 93 -4.16 25.08 16.57
C LEU A 93 -5.39 24.65 17.36
N GLU A 94 -5.24 23.74 18.31
CA GLU A 94 -6.34 23.30 19.18
C GLU A 94 -6.52 24.17 20.42
N HIS A 95 -5.47 24.89 20.85
CA HIS A 95 -5.53 25.72 22.05
C HIS A 95 -5.70 27.21 21.75
N VAL A 96 -5.51 27.65 20.49
CA VAL A 96 -5.59 29.06 20.11
C VAL A 96 -6.67 29.24 19.04
N GLU A 97 -7.78 29.86 19.42
CA GLU A 97 -8.89 30.16 18.50
C GLU A 97 -8.56 31.32 17.57
N ASN A 98 -7.93 32.38 18.09
CA ASN A 98 -7.59 33.58 17.35
C ASN A 98 -6.11 33.59 16.93
N LEU A 99 -5.83 33.21 15.70
CA LEU A 99 -4.46 33.17 15.17
C LEU A 99 -3.79 34.55 15.01
N GLU A 100 -4.52 35.67 15.19
CA GLU A 100 -3.97 37.02 15.16
C GLU A 100 -3.47 37.50 16.55
N GLU A 101 -3.66 36.66 17.61
CA GLU A 101 -3.05 36.92 18.91
C GLU A 101 -1.54 37.08 18.82
N LYS A 102 -0.98 37.94 19.68
CA LYS A 102 0.44 38.25 19.65
C LYS A 102 1.23 37.35 20.60
N VAL A 103 2.06 36.53 20.03
CA VAL A 103 3.09 35.75 20.71
C VAL A 103 4.26 36.67 21.03
N THR A 104 4.64 36.75 22.29
CA THR A 104 5.81 37.54 22.75
C THR A 104 7.01 36.60 22.87
N PHE A 105 8.10 36.91 22.19
CA PHE A 105 9.33 36.14 22.29
C PHE A 105 10.09 36.47 23.56
N SER A 106 10.31 35.48 24.41
CA SER A 106 11.08 35.58 25.65
C SER A 106 12.60 35.43 25.39
N GLN A 107 13.38 35.62 26.44
CA GLN A 107 14.80 35.29 26.49
C GLN A 107 15.01 33.78 26.28
N GLU A 108 14.17 32.94 26.94
CA GLU A 108 14.26 31.49 26.84
C GLU A 108 13.90 30.99 25.44
N ALA A 109 12.83 31.51 24.82
CA ALA A 109 12.43 31.15 23.46
C ALA A 109 13.51 31.46 22.42
N THR A 110 14.25 32.56 22.60
CA THR A 110 15.20 33.07 21.60
C THR A 110 16.65 32.68 21.84
N ARG A 111 17.01 32.24 23.05
CA ARG A 111 18.40 31.90 23.44
C ARG A 111 18.52 30.69 24.35
N GLY A 112 17.69 30.58 25.40
CA GLY A 112 17.83 29.57 26.44
C GLY A 112 17.60 28.14 25.93
N ASN A 113 16.58 27.96 25.10
CA ASN A 113 16.13 26.67 24.60
C ASN A 113 16.55 26.42 23.13
N LEU A 114 17.66 27.00 22.69
CA LEU A 114 18.20 26.83 21.35
C LEU A 114 19.60 26.20 21.39
N GLU A 115 19.87 25.31 20.45
CA GLU A 115 21.22 24.81 20.16
C GLU A 115 21.95 25.74 19.17
N ALA A 116 23.28 25.72 19.21
CA ALA A 116 24.08 26.39 18.19
C ALA A 116 23.70 25.89 16.79
N ASN A 117 23.55 26.79 15.83
CA ASN A 117 23.13 26.50 14.46
C ASN A 117 21.66 26.01 14.32
N SER A 118 20.83 26.22 15.31
CA SER A 118 19.38 26.00 15.17
C SER A 118 18.80 26.87 14.07
N THR A 119 17.84 26.32 13.32
CA THR A 119 17.06 27.13 12.37
C THR A 119 16.12 28.07 13.15
N VAL A 120 16.21 29.36 12.91
CA VAL A 120 15.43 30.41 13.57
C VAL A 120 15.10 31.54 12.58
N ILE A 121 14.10 32.36 12.87
CA ILE A 121 13.87 33.64 12.16
C ILE A 121 14.73 34.76 12.74
N ALA A 122 15.54 34.45 13.75
CA ALA A 122 16.39 35.39 14.48
C ALA A 122 15.61 36.48 15.25
N ALA A 123 14.45 36.08 15.83
CA ALA A 123 13.69 36.92 16.74
C ALA A 123 14.54 37.30 17.97
N SER A 124 14.28 38.46 18.53
CA SER A 124 14.89 39.01 19.75
C SER A 124 13.91 38.97 20.92
N PRO A 125 14.40 38.91 22.16
CA PRO A 125 13.51 39.06 23.29
C PRO A 125 12.70 40.36 23.21
N GLY A 126 11.37 40.25 23.36
CA GLY A 126 10.44 41.37 23.21
C GLY A 126 9.79 41.50 21.84
N ASP A 127 10.25 40.78 20.83
CA ASP A 127 9.54 40.68 19.54
C ASP A 127 8.12 40.17 19.72
N LYS A 128 7.21 40.59 18.85
CA LYS A 128 5.81 40.19 18.85
C LYS A 128 5.34 39.84 17.45
N LEU A 129 5.06 38.59 17.19
CA LEU A 129 4.45 38.11 15.95
C LEU A 129 3.06 37.55 16.23
N SER A 130 2.21 37.41 15.22
CA SER A 130 0.95 36.67 15.39
C SER A 130 1.21 35.17 15.56
N VAL A 131 0.29 34.44 16.17
CA VAL A 131 0.31 32.96 16.19
C VAL A 131 0.41 32.44 14.76
N ARG A 132 -0.33 33.06 13.83
CA ARG A 132 -0.28 32.75 12.39
C ARG A 132 1.13 32.88 11.83
N ASP A 133 1.81 34.03 12.04
CA ASP A 133 3.19 34.23 11.62
C ASP A 133 4.11 33.14 12.15
N CYS A 134 3.99 32.85 13.47
CA CYS A 134 4.80 31.84 14.15
C CYS A 134 4.54 30.43 13.58
N LEU A 135 3.29 30.06 13.24
CA LEU A 135 2.96 28.78 12.62
C LEU A 135 3.54 28.65 11.22
N TYR A 136 3.50 29.72 10.39
CA TYR A 136 4.17 29.72 9.09
C TYR A 136 5.68 29.55 9.25
N CYS A 137 6.31 30.27 10.17
CA CYS A 137 7.74 30.13 10.46
C CYS A 137 8.10 28.74 10.99
N LEU A 138 7.25 28.16 11.83
CA LEU A 138 7.39 26.81 12.37
C LEU A 138 7.39 25.73 11.28
N LEU A 139 6.39 25.75 10.40
CA LEU A 139 6.19 24.69 9.41
C LEU A 139 7.06 24.87 8.17
N LEU A 140 7.08 26.07 7.57
CA LEU A 140 7.82 26.33 6.34
C LEU A 140 9.32 26.39 6.56
N HIS A 141 9.74 27.24 7.52
CA HIS A 141 11.15 27.54 7.78
C HIS A 141 11.76 26.62 8.84
N SER A 142 10.91 25.93 9.60
CA SER A 142 11.34 25.08 10.73
C SER A 142 11.93 25.87 11.90
N ALA A 143 11.46 27.10 12.13
CA ALA A 143 11.99 28.01 13.13
C ALA A 143 11.82 27.49 14.58
N ASN A 144 12.94 27.30 15.29
CA ASN A 144 12.94 26.77 16.65
C ASN A 144 12.56 27.86 17.67
N ASP A 145 12.94 29.11 17.44
CA ASP A 145 12.50 30.26 18.24
C ASP A 145 10.98 30.44 18.21
N CYS A 146 10.34 30.27 17.06
CA CYS A 146 8.89 30.26 16.94
C CYS A 146 8.26 29.05 17.65
N ALA A 147 8.87 27.86 17.60
CA ALA A 147 8.39 26.68 18.30
C ALA A 147 8.33 26.94 19.82
N ASN A 148 9.43 27.45 20.37
CA ASN A 148 9.54 27.77 21.80
C ASN A 148 8.57 28.89 22.20
N ALA A 149 8.49 29.97 21.41
CA ALA A 149 7.60 31.09 21.72
C ALA A 149 6.11 30.69 21.66
N LEU A 150 5.72 29.83 20.72
CA LEU A 150 4.36 29.25 20.67
C LEU A 150 4.09 28.37 21.90
N ALA A 151 5.05 27.54 22.31
CA ALA A 151 4.94 26.69 23.49
C ALA A 151 4.76 27.52 24.78
N GLU A 152 5.55 28.58 24.93
CA GLU A 152 5.40 29.49 26.06
C GLU A 152 4.05 30.24 26.03
N HIS A 153 3.58 30.65 24.85
CA HIS A 153 2.30 31.32 24.67
C HIS A 153 1.12 30.43 25.08
N VAL A 154 1.14 29.15 24.70
CA VAL A 154 0.04 28.20 24.97
C VAL A 154 0.08 27.66 26.42
N ALA A 155 1.26 27.27 26.90
CA ALA A 155 1.42 26.51 28.13
C ALA A 155 2.25 27.24 29.21
N GLY A 156 2.86 28.36 28.89
CA GLY A 156 3.70 29.13 29.80
C GLY A 156 5.16 28.65 29.89
N SER A 157 5.48 27.42 29.41
CA SER A 157 6.86 26.93 29.29
C SER A 157 6.94 25.78 28.30
N ASN A 158 8.15 25.46 27.82
CA ASN A 158 8.40 24.32 26.92
C ASN A 158 8.08 22.97 27.58
N GLU A 159 8.36 22.83 28.88
CA GLU A 159 8.11 21.60 29.65
C GLU A 159 6.61 21.31 29.71
N LYS A 160 5.80 22.33 30.12
CA LYS A 160 4.34 22.18 30.18
C LYS A 160 3.73 21.95 28.79
N PHE A 161 4.31 22.56 27.75
CA PHE A 161 3.87 22.31 26.39
C PHE A 161 4.21 20.89 25.95
N ALA A 162 5.35 20.34 26.37
CA ALA A 162 5.70 18.96 26.13
C ALA A 162 4.72 17.98 26.80
N GLU A 163 4.19 18.31 27.98
CA GLU A 163 3.11 17.54 28.62
C GLU A 163 1.85 17.52 27.73
N LEU A 164 1.43 18.68 27.16
CA LEU A 164 0.30 18.74 26.22
C LEU A 164 0.59 17.96 24.93
N MET A 165 1.83 18.00 24.43
CA MET A 165 2.23 17.21 23.26
C MET A 165 2.09 15.71 23.52
N ASN A 166 2.56 15.22 24.68
CA ASN A 166 2.47 13.81 25.06
C ASN A 166 1.02 13.38 25.28
N GLN A 167 0.20 14.23 25.92
CA GLN A 167 -1.23 13.99 26.04
C GLN A 167 -1.88 13.86 24.66
N LYS A 168 -1.62 14.80 23.74
CA LYS A 168 -2.16 14.75 22.39
C LYS A 168 -1.66 13.53 21.61
N ALA A 169 -0.38 13.16 21.74
CA ALA A 169 0.15 11.94 21.13
C ALA A 169 -0.58 10.68 21.62
N GLN A 170 -0.89 10.62 22.92
CA GLN A 170 -1.68 9.52 23.50
C GLN A 170 -3.12 9.51 22.96
N GLU A 171 -3.79 10.67 22.86
CA GLU A 171 -5.14 10.81 22.29
C GLU A 171 -5.18 10.37 20.81
N ILE A 172 -4.11 10.62 20.04
CA ILE A 172 -3.94 10.16 18.65
C ILE A 172 -3.70 8.64 18.59
N GLY A 173 -3.36 7.99 19.72
CA GLY A 173 -3.04 6.57 19.80
C GLY A 173 -1.57 6.24 19.49
N CYS A 174 -0.64 7.17 19.78
CA CYS A 174 0.80 6.92 19.70
C CYS A 174 1.24 6.09 20.91
N GLU A 175 2.02 5.03 20.64
CA GLU A 175 2.49 4.09 21.68
C GLU A 175 4.02 4.10 21.84
N ASN A 176 4.74 4.59 20.83
CA ASN A 176 6.19 4.53 20.74
C ASN A 176 6.79 5.93 20.54
N SER A 177 6.21 6.93 21.20
CA SER A 177 6.65 8.32 21.12
C SER A 177 6.66 9.00 22.47
N HIS A 178 7.64 9.85 22.67
CA HIS A 178 7.73 10.74 23.81
C HIS A 178 8.39 12.05 23.37
N PHE A 179 7.79 13.18 23.73
CA PHE A 179 8.22 14.51 23.32
C PHE A 179 8.64 15.31 24.55
N THR A 180 9.81 15.93 24.51
CA THR A 180 10.39 16.72 25.61
C THR A 180 10.49 18.20 25.28
N ASN A 181 10.27 18.59 24.01
CA ASN A 181 10.35 19.97 23.56
C ASN A 181 9.54 20.17 22.25
N PRO A 182 9.14 21.41 21.94
CA PRO A 182 8.30 21.70 20.77
C PRO A 182 9.06 21.73 19.44
N SER A 183 10.38 21.70 19.45
CA SER A 183 11.20 21.94 18.26
C SER A 183 11.76 20.67 17.61
N GLY A 184 11.91 19.61 18.38
CA GLY A 184 12.57 18.36 17.97
C GLY A 184 14.09 18.41 18.12
N LEU A 185 14.62 19.30 18.96
CA LEU A 185 16.02 19.28 19.35
C LEU A 185 16.33 18.02 20.17
N ASN A 186 17.58 17.58 20.11
CA ASN A 186 17.99 16.29 20.64
C ASN A 186 17.84 16.23 22.18
N ASN A 187 17.18 15.19 22.63
CA ASN A 187 17.11 14.79 24.02
C ASN A 187 16.99 13.25 24.01
N PRO A 188 17.68 12.49 24.87
CA PRO A 188 17.58 11.04 24.91
C PRO A 188 16.14 10.52 25.09
N GLU A 189 15.29 11.28 25.79
CA GLU A 189 13.89 10.95 26.02
C GLU A 189 12.96 11.52 24.91
N HIS A 190 13.50 12.16 23.86
CA HIS A 190 12.72 12.71 22.76
C HIS A 190 12.80 11.79 21.56
N TYR A 191 11.79 10.94 21.40
CA TYR A 191 11.76 9.92 20.35
C TYR A 191 10.36 9.74 19.78
N THR A 192 10.30 9.12 18.62
CA THR A 192 9.08 8.71 17.92
C THR A 192 9.33 7.45 17.11
N SER A 193 8.26 6.86 16.60
CA SER A 193 8.30 5.76 15.62
C SER A 193 7.73 6.20 14.27
N ALA A 194 7.98 5.42 13.21
CA ALA A 194 7.42 5.73 11.90
C ALA A 194 5.90 5.59 11.89
N LEU A 195 5.36 4.63 12.64
CA LEU A 195 3.91 4.44 12.77
C LEU A 195 3.27 5.62 13.52
N ASP A 196 3.85 6.06 14.63
CA ASP A 196 3.28 7.16 15.41
C ASP A 196 3.33 8.48 14.64
N MET A 197 4.44 8.75 13.93
CA MET A 197 4.50 9.94 13.06
C MET A 197 3.49 9.88 11.92
N ALA A 198 3.16 8.70 11.39
CA ALA A 198 2.10 8.56 10.41
C ALA A 198 0.72 8.88 11.01
N LYS A 199 0.44 8.43 12.24
CA LYS A 199 -0.79 8.80 12.97
C LYS A 199 -0.86 10.31 13.25
N ILE A 200 0.25 10.92 13.66
CA ILE A 200 0.32 12.37 13.92
C ILE A 200 0.02 13.20 12.66
N ILE A 201 0.66 12.89 11.51
CA ILE A 201 0.37 13.64 10.28
C ILE A 201 -1.02 13.31 9.74
N GLN A 202 -1.52 12.08 9.91
CA GLN A 202 -2.89 11.69 9.57
C GLN A 202 -3.91 12.55 10.32
N TYR A 203 -3.67 12.80 11.60
CA TYR A 203 -4.48 13.68 12.39
C TYR A 203 -4.37 15.14 11.92
N ALA A 204 -3.13 15.62 11.68
CA ALA A 204 -2.85 16.98 11.27
C ALA A 204 -3.53 17.38 9.94
N ILE A 205 -3.52 16.50 8.96
CA ILE A 205 -4.11 16.80 7.63
C ILE A 205 -5.64 16.86 7.63
N LYS A 206 -6.31 16.49 8.72
CA LYS A 206 -7.74 16.72 8.89
C LYS A 206 -8.04 18.19 9.22
N ASN A 207 -7.05 18.95 9.69
CA ASN A 207 -7.20 20.38 9.98
C ASN A 207 -6.91 21.22 8.72
N PRO A 208 -7.91 21.93 8.15
CA PRO A 208 -7.72 22.70 6.93
C PRO A 208 -6.73 23.88 7.10
N THR A 209 -6.64 24.47 8.31
CA THR A 209 -5.68 25.53 8.60
C THR A 209 -4.25 25.00 8.58
N PHE A 210 -4.00 23.82 9.15
CA PHE A 210 -2.72 23.16 9.05
C PHE A 210 -2.33 22.93 7.60
N CYS A 211 -3.22 22.35 6.79
CA CYS A 211 -2.97 22.07 5.37
C CYS A 211 -2.69 23.37 4.58
N GLN A 212 -3.45 24.45 4.84
CA GLN A 212 -3.24 25.74 4.18
C GLN A 212 -1.87 26.31 4.49
N ILE A 213 -1.45 26.31 5.75
CA ILE A 213 -0.14 26.83 6.18
C ILE A 213 0.98 25.98 5.55
N ASP A 214 0.91 24.66 5.72
CA ASP A 214 1.99 23.75 5.34
C ASP A 214 2.19 23.63 3.81
N ALA A 215 1.11 23.81 3.02
CA ALA A 215 1.18 23.85 1.56
C ALA A 215 1.80 25.14 0.99
N THR A 216 1.95 26.18 1.81
CA THR A 216 2.48 27.47 1.37
C THR A 216 3.97 27.39 1.07
N GLN A 217 4.40 27.99 -0.04
CA GLN A 217 5.79 27.91 -0.48
C GLN A 217 6.64 29.10 -0.04
N VAL A 218 6.01 30.27 0.09
CA VAL A 218 6.65 31.54 0.46
C VAL A 218 5.71 32.32 1.35
N TYR A 219 6.22 32.85 2.44
CA TYR A 219 5.45 33.65 3.38
C TYR A 219 6.30 34.80 3.92
N THR A 220 5.73 36.00 4.07
CA THR A 220 6.36 37.13 4.72
C THR A 220 5.69 37.37 6.04
N HIS A 221 6.41 37.16 7.13
CA HIS A 221 5.93 37.42 8.51
C HIS A 221 6.08 38.92 8.87
N GLY A 222 5.45 39.31 9.94
CA GLY A 222 5.55 40.66 10.48
C GLY A 222 6.99 41.05 10.83
N PRO A 223 7.28 42.38 10.96
CA PRO A 223 8.61 42.88 11.29
C PRO A 223 9.04 42.43 12.70
N ILE A 224 10.34 42.22 12.86
CA ILE A 224 11.00 41.92 14.13
C ILE A 224 12.05 42.99 14.45
N ILE A 225 12.51 43.07 15.70
CA ILE A 225 13.50 44.10 16.13
C ILE A 225 14.73 44.10 15.25
N LYS A 226 15.20 42.93 14.86
CA LYS A 226 16.38 42.80 13.98
C LYS A 226 16.13 43.28 12.55
N TYR A 227 14.91 43.10 12.05
CA TYR A 227 14.46 43.47 10.72
C TYR A 227 13.15 44.26 10.81
N PRO A 228 13.23 45.57 11.18
CA PRO A 228 12.06 46.37 11.50
C PRO A 228 11.26 46.86 10.29
N ASP A 229 11.83 46.81 9.09
CA ASP A 229 11.12 47.14 7.86
C ASP A 229 10.19 45.97 7.50
N PRO A 230 8.86 46.15 7.41
CA PRO A 230 7.93 45.11 7.00
C PRO A 230 8.25 44.48 5.63
N ASN A 231 8.97 45.22 4.77
CA ASN A 231 9.36 44.75 3.45
C ASN A 231 10.78 44.18 3.41
N ALA A 232 11.45 44.04 4.55
CA ALA A 232 12.79 43.47 4.61
C ALA A 232 12.76 42.04 4.01
N PRO A 233 13.65 41.69 3.08
CA PRO A 233 13.70 40.36 2.47
C PRO A 233 13.90 39.25 3.50
N GLU A 234 14.54 39.55 4.62
CA GLU A 234 14.79 38.63 5.74
C GLU A 234 13.53 38.22 6.47
N ASN A 235 12.44 39.00 6.40
CA ASN A 235 11.12 38.65 6.92
C ASN A 235 10.38 37.66 5.99
N THR A 236 10.94 37.33 4.81
CA THR A 236 10.35 36.38 3.89
C THR A 236 11.00 34.99 4.04
N ILE A 237 10.20 34.02 4.36
CA ILE A 237 10.61 32.62 4.55
C ILE A 237 10.14 31.72 3.42
N TYR A 238 10.86 30.64 3.20
CA TYR A 238 10.62 29.68 2.13
C TYR A 238 10.44 28.27 2.69
N ALA A 239 9.46 27.54 2.18
CA ALA A 239 9.24 26.17 2.58
C ALA A 239 10.48 25.30 2.34
N HIS A 240 10.83 24.44 3.28
CA HIS A 240 11.96 23.52 3.17
C HIS A 240 11.61 22.23 2.44
N HIS A 241 10.32 21.85 2.39
CA HIS A 241 9.86 20.58 1.83
C HIS A 241 9.97 20.57 0.30
N LYS A 242 11.02 19.92 -0.23
CA LYS A 242 11.36 19.97 -1.67
C LYS A 242 10.35 19.25 -2.57
N MET A 243 9.60 18.25 -2.06
CA MET A 243 8.62 17.51 -2.88
C MET A 243 7.40 18.35 -3.24
N MET A 244 7.12 19.44 -2.53
CA MET A 244 6.06 20.40 -2.85
C MET A 244 6.49 21.48 -3.85
N LYS A 245 7.78 21.65 -4.10
CA LYS A 245 8.32 22.73 -4.96
C LYS A 245 8.41 22.29 -6.41
N LYS A 246 7.58 22.88 -7.30
CA LYS A 246 7.52 22.51 -8.73
C LYS A 246 8.85 22.62 -9.48
N ASN A 247 9.72 23.53 -9.06
CA ASN A 247 11.05 23.73 -9.65
C ASN A 247 12.16 22.89 -9.01
N SER A 248 11.85 22.08 -8.03
CA SER A 248 12.79 21.16 -7.40
C SER A 248 12.88 19.84 -8.18
N LYS A 249 14.09 19.29 -8.28
CA LYS A 249 14.29 17.90 -8.77
C LYS A 249 13.58 16.85 -7.91
N GLU A 250 13.25 17.22 -6.68
CA GLU A 250 12.55 16.35 -5.72
C GLU A 250 11.02 16.48 -5.81
N TYR A 251 10.52 17.36 -6.68
CA TYR A 251 9.07 17.54 -6.85
C TYR A 251 8.35 16.22 -7.08
N TYR A 252 7.20 16.06 -6.42
CA TYR A 252 6.33 14.90 -6.60
C TYR A 252 4.88 15.37 -6.63
N SER A 253 4.20 15.10 -7.74
CA SER A 253 2.84 15.60 -7.96
C SER A 253 1.86 14.99 -6.97
N GLY A 254 1.02 15.84 -6.38
CA GLY A 254 0.02 15.45 -5.38
C GLY A 254 0.48 15.64 -3.93
N VAL A 255 1.75 15.92 -3.67
CA VAL A 255 2.21 16.23 -2.30
C VAL A 255 1.64 17.59 -1.88
N PHE A 256 0.97 17.61 -0.71
CA PHE A 256 0.26 18.80 -0.22
C PHE A 256 0.59 19.17 1.23
N ALA A 257 1.15 18.25 2.02
CA ALA A 257 1.56 18.50 3.39
C ALA A 257 2.80 17.66 3.74
N GLY A 258 3.57 18.14 4.73
CA GLY A 258 4.69 17.38 5.27
C GLY A 258 5.79 18.23 5.85
N LYS A 259 6.65 17.61 6.64
CA LYS A 259 7.73 18.26 7.37
C LYS A 259 9.04 17.53 7.19
N THR A 260 10.12 18.29 7.01
CA THR A 260 11.50 17.82 7.00
C THR A 260 12.13 17.96 8.37
N GLY A 261 13.06 17.06 8.70
CA GLY A 261 13.89 17.20 9.88
C GLY A 261 15.32 16.72 9.64
N TYR A 262 16.25 17.25 10.40
CA TYR A 262 17.63 16.82 10.43
C TYR A 262 18.31 17.25 11.74
N THR A 263 18.96 16.31 12.39
CA THR A 263 20.05 16.55 13.34
C THR A 263 21.13 15.49 13.08
N MET A 264 22.31 15.65 13.67
CA MET A 264 23.36 14.64 13.51
C MET A 264 22.97 13.27 14.07
N LEU A 265 22.15 13.25 15.13
CA LEU A 265 21.68 12.00 15.77
C LEU A 265 20.48 11.41 15.05
N ALA A 266 19.56 12.25 14.56
CA ALA A 266 18.36 11.79 13.87
C ALA A 266 18.62 11.36 12.41
N GLY A 267 19.72 11.82 11.82
CA GLY A 267 19.87 11.75 10.37
C GLY A 267 18.80 12.58 9.66
N ASN A 268 18.49 12.22 8.41
CA ASN A 268 17.42 12.88 7.67
C ASN A 268 16.07 12.24 8.02
N THR A 269 15.11 13.05 8.43
CA THR A 269 13.73 12.63 8.69
C THR A 269 12.77 13.37 7.74
N LEU A 270 11.69 12.71 7.36
CA LEU A 270 10.68 13.26 6.47
C LEU A 270 9.33 12.61 6.74
N VAL A 271 8.30 13.43 6.89
CA VAL A 271 6.92 12.99 6.85
C VAL A 271 6.21 13.75 5.73
N THR A 272 5.42 13.04 4.92
CA THR A 272 4.83 13.62 3.70
C THR A 272 3.46 13.00 3.45
N ALA A 273 2.46 13.84 3.15
CA ALA A 273 1.15 13.42 2.67
C ALA A 273 0.99 13.76 1.18
N CYS A 274 0.46 12.81 0.42
CA CYS A 274 0.30 12.91 -1.03
C CYS A 274 -1.07 12.39 -1.46
N LYS A 275 -1.81 13.17 -2.27
CA LYS A 275 -3.13 12.80 -2.78
C LYS A 275 -3.12 12.65 -4.30
N ARG A 276 -3.69 11.55 -4.80
CA ARG A 276 -3.98 11.32 -6.23
C ARG A 276 -5.36 10.66 -6.37
N GLY A 277 -6.28 11.35 -7.03
CA GLY A 277 -7.68 10.92 -7.07
C GLY A 277 -8.26 10.83 -5.65
N ASP A 278 -8.87 9.71 -5.33
CA ASP A 278 -9.47 9.45 -4.02
C ASP A 278 -8.49 8.88 -2.99
N THR A 279 -7.30 8.46 -3.44
CA THR A 279 -6.28 7.88 -2.57
C THR A 279 -5.36 8.95 -1.98
N THR A 280 -5.25 8.98 -0.66
CA THR A 280 -4.32 9.83 0.08
C THR A 280 -3.33 8.94 0.84
N LEU A 281 -2.05 9.06 0.53
CA LEU A 281 -0.98 8.28 1.15
C LEU A 281 -0.11 9.15 2.06
N ILE A 282 0.31 8.58 3.16
CA ILE A 282 1.28 9.14 4.10
C ILE A 282 2.55 8.31 4.04
N CYS A 283 3.69 8.98 3.85
CA CYS A 283 5.01 8.38 3.88
C CYS A 283 5.84 8.99 5.01
N VAL A 284 6.43 8.14 5.83
CA VAL A 284 7.35 8.53 6.91
C VAL A 284 8.71 7.89 6.65
N ILE A 285 9.76 8.70 6.76
CA ILE A 285 11.16 8.27 6.66
C ILE A 285 11.91 8.76 7.91
N LEU A 286 12.55 7.83 8.62
CA LEU A 286 13.37 8.09 9.80
C LEU A 286 14.78 7.58 9.57
N ASN A 287 15.78 8.36 9.99
CA ASN A 287 17.21 8.11 9.76
C ASN A 287 17.51 7.75 8.29
N GLY A 288 17.20 8.67 7.40
CA GLY A 288 17.13 8.43 5.95
C GLY A 288 18.46 8.43 5.19
N HIS A 289 19.64 8.63 5.83
CA HIS A 289 20.97 8.57 5.18
C HIS A 289 21.06 9.37 3.86
N ASN A 290 20.45 10.56 3.80
CA ASN A 290 20.24 11.39 2.60
C ASN A 290 19.33 10.77 1.51
N SER A 291 18.61 9.70 1.80
CA SER A 291 17.69 9.04 0.87
C SER A 291 16.23 9.48 1.02
N GLN A 292 15.90 10.32 2.01
CA GLN A 292 14.52 10.61 2.43
C GLN A 292 13.58 10.97 1.28
N TYR A 293 14.01 11.74 0.30
CA TYR A 293 13.19 12.08 -0.86
C TYR A 293 13.09 10.95 -1.88
N ARG A 294 14.20 10.24 -2.10
CA ARG A 294 14.26 9.09 -3.02
C ARG A 294 13.39 7.95 -2.51
N ASP A 295 13.53 7.61 -1.23
CA ASP A 295 12.76 6.55 -0.60
C ASP A 295 11.27 6.89 -0.53
N SER A 296 10.91 8.15 -0.22
CA SER A 296 9.52 8.59 -0.27
C SER A 296 8.91 8.46 -1.66
N LYS A 297 9.64 8.83 -2.73
CA LYS A 297 9.16 8.67 -4.12
C LYS A 297 8.91 7.21 -4.45
N LYS A 298 9.84 6.30 -4.12
CA LYS A 298 9.69 4.85 -4.33
C LYS A 298 8.46 4.30 -3.62
N LEU A 299 8.27 4.68 -2.36
CA LEU A 299 7.12 4.24 -1.57
C LEU A 299 5.80 4.80 -2.12
N PHE A 300 5.74 6.07 -2.50
CA PHE A 300 4.54 6.62 -3.15
C PHE A 300 4.26 5.95 -4.50
N ASP A 301 5.29 5.73 -5.34
CA ASP A 301 5.13 5.04 -6.61
C ASP A 301 4.65 3.60 -6.40
N PHE A 302 5.18 2.90 -5.40
CA PHE A 302 4.70 1.58 -4.99
C PHE A 302 3.24 1.63 -4.55
N GLY A 303 2.86 2.56 -3.65
CA GLY A 303 1.50 2.68 -3.13
C GLY A 303 0.51 2.99 -4.24
N PHE A 304 0.72 4.08 -4.99
CA PHE A 304 -0.18 4.50 -6.06
C PHE A 304 -0.23 3.53 -7.25
N SER A 305 0.81 2.71 -7.47
CA SER A 305 0.80 1.71 -8.54
C SER A 305 0.02 0.45 -8.17
N ASN A 306 0.05 0.05 -6.91
CA ASN A 306 -0.45 -1.24 -6.47
C ASN A 306 -1.77 -1.20 -5.71
N PHE A 307 -2.17 -0.04 -5.17
CA PHE A 307 -3.34 0.07 -4.30
C PHE A 307 -4.35 1.11 -4.81
N ASN A 308 -5.60 0.92 -4.45
CA ASN A 308 -6.67 1.87 -4.59
C ASN A 308 -7.43 1.99 -3.27
N SER A 309 -7.92 3.20 -3.00
CA SER A 309 -8.84 3.45 -1.89
C SER A 309 -10.26 3.55 -2.44
N TYR A 310 -11.21 2.97 -1.73
CA TYR A 310 -12.62 2.89 -2.08
C TYR A 310 -13.47 3.40 -0.92
N LEU A 311 -14.50 4.18 -1.20
CA LEU A 311 -15.52 4.49 -0.20
C LEU A 311 -16.31 3.20 0.11
N ALA A 312 -16.44 2.86 1.40
CA ALA A 312 -17.15 1.67 1.82
C ALA A 312 -18.62 1.73 1.38
N GLU A 313 -19.28 2.87 1.59
CA GLU A 313 -20.69 3.10 1.24
C GLU A 313 -21.01 2.79 -0.22
N ASN A 314 -20.17 3.24 -1.17
CA ASN A 314 -20.47 3.18 -2.59
C ASN A 314 -20.04 1.87 -3.26
N ASN A 315 -19.14 1.12 -2.66
CA ASN A 315 -18.48 -0.01 -3.32
C ASN A 315 -18.74 -1.35 -2.66
N ASP A 316 -19.23 -1.39 -1.42
CA ASP A 316 -19.59 -2.64 -0.77
C ASP A 316 -21.03 -3.04 -1.15
N PRO A 317 -21.21 -4.14 -1.90
CA PRO A 317 -22.55 -4.58 -2.34
C PRO A 317 -23.48 -4.94 -1.17
N ARG A 318 -22.96 -5.10 0.04
CA ARG A 318 -23.76 -5.33 1.26
C ARG A 318 -24.53 -4.08 1.67
N PHE A 319 -24.08 -2.89 1.26
CA PHE A 319 -24.74 -1.61 1.47
C PHE A 319 -25.57 -1.14 0.25
N ALA A 320 -25.54 -1.89 -0.85
CA ALA A 320 -26.46 -1.62 -1.97
C ALA A 320 -27.90 -1.70 -1.45
N ARG A 321 -28.57 -0.57 -1.45
CA ARG A 321 -29.95 -0.35 -0.98
C ARG A 321 -30.83 -1.58 -1.19
N LEU A 322 -31.02 -2.31 -0.14
CA LEU A 322 -32.12 -3.24 -0.03
C LEU A 322 -33.32 -2.38 0.38
N GLU A 323 -34.15 -2.07 -0.58
CA GLU A 323 -35.27 -1.13 -0.47
C GLU A 323 -36.30 -1.47 0.63
N ASN A 324 -36.12 -2.28 1.55
CA ASN A 324 -37.04 -2.48 2.68
C ASN A 324 -36.59 -3.41 3.82
N HIS A 325 -35.42 -4.04 3.78
CA HIS A 325 -35.01 -4.92 4.89
C HIS A 325 -33.49 -4.91 5.06
N TRP A 326 -33.02 -4.23 6.08
CA TRP A 326 -31.67 -4.40 6.56
C TRP A 326 -31.61 -5.61 7.48
N THR A 327 -30.82 -6.60 7.13
CA THR A 327 -30.34 -7.60 8.07
C THR A 327 -28.83 -7.44 8.12
N VAL A 328 -28.30 -7.05 9.26
CA VAL A 328 -26.87 -7.16 9.55
C VAL A 328 -26.68 -8.50 10.24
N ASP A 329 -26.02 -9.46 9.59
CA ASP A 329 -25.79 -10.82 10.07
C ASP A 329 -27.07 -11.59 10.51
N GLY A 330 -28.18 -11.35 9.84
CA GLY A 330 -29.43 -12.05 10.09
C GLY A 330 -30.28 -11.51 11.24
N LEU A 331 -29.87 -10.41 11.87
CA LEU A 331 -30.69 -9.71 12.88
C LEU A 331 -31.71 -8.81 12.17
N PRO A 332 -33.03 -9.01 12.39
CA PRO A 332 -34.06 -8.13 11.86
C PRO A 332 -33.97 -6.78 12.56
N LEU A 333 -33.93 -5.70 11.74
CA LEU A 333 -33.97 -4.35 12.27
C LEU A 333 -35.36 -3.98 12.79
N VAL A 334 -35.40 -3.22 13.84
CA VAL A 334 -36.63 -2.68 14.43
C VAL A 334 -37.21 -1.67 13.45
N GLU A 335 -38.53 -1.74 13.21
CA GLU A 335 -39.24 -0.81 12.33
C GLU A 335 -39.00 0.64 12.78
N GLY A 336 -38.51 1.50 11.87
CA GLY A 336 -38.23 2.92 12.15
C GLY A 336 -36.78 3.29 12.50
N LEU A 337 -35.85 2.33 12.55
CA LEU A 337 -34.42 2.61 12.69
C LEU A 337 -33.71 2.52 11.34
N HIS A 338 -33.00 3.57 10.97
CA HIS A 338 -32.17 3.61 9.77
C HIS A 338 -30.70 3.56 10.18
N PHE A 339 -29.96 2.63 9.59
CA PHE A 339 -28.51 2.54 9.79
C PHE A 339 -27.83 3.01 8.51
N THR A 340 -26.79 3.82 8.66
CA THR A 340 -25.94 4.28 7.57
C THR A 340 -24.50 3.97 7.86
N VAL A 341 -23.73 3.74 6.79
CA VAL A 341 -22.28 3.68 6.89
C VAL A 341 -21.72 5.08 6.69
N GLY A 342 -20.67 5.42 7.45
CA GLY A 342 -20.04 6.73 7.34
C GLY A 342 -19.61 7.04 5.91
N ARG A 343 -19.93 8.25 5.43
CA ARG A 343 -19.70 8.67 4.03
C ARG A 343 -18.23 8.76 3.65
N ASP A 344 -17.36 8.99 4.62
CA ASP A 344 -15.91 9.19 4.40
C ASP A 344 -15.08 7.95 4.73
N GLU A 345 -15.72 6.84 5.10
CA GLU A 345 -15.04 5.61 5.48
C GLU A 345 -14.45 4.91 4.24
N GLN A 346 -13.13 4.73 4.25
CA GLN A 346 -12.43 4.16 3.09
C GLN A 346 -11.77 2.81 3.42
N ILE A 347 -11.65 2.01 2.38
CA ILE A 347 -10.98 0.71 2.40
C ILE A 347 -9.87 0.78 1.35
N CYS A 348 -8.64 0.45 1.74
CA CYS A 348 -7.49 0.44 0.83
C CYS A 348 -7.07 -0.98 0.47
N LEU A 349 -7.12 -1.29 -0.82
CA LEU A 349 -6.91 -2.64 -1.34
C LEU A 349 -5.89 -2.67 -2.48
N PRO A 350 -5.22 -3.83 -2.67
CA PRO A 350 -4.54 -4.08 -3.93
C PRO A 350 -5.49 -3.92 -5.12
N LYS A 351 -5.03 -3.26 -6.19
CA LYS A 351 -5.86 -2.88 -7.36
C LYS A 351 -6.65 -4.02 -8.01
N ASN A 352 -6.13 -5.24 -7.92
CA ASN A 352 -6.72 -6.40 -8.56
C ASN A 352 -7.70 -7.16 -7.66
N ILE A 353 -7.95 -6.66 -6.44
CA ILE A 353 -8.81 -7.31 -5.47
C ILE A 353 -10.13 -6.54 -5.41
N PRO A 354 -11.24 -7.15 -5.85
CA PRO A 354 -12.55 -6.55 -5.70
C PRO A 354 -13.02 -6.61 -4.24
N LEU A 355 -13.77 -5.62 -3.82
CA LEU A 355 -14.31 -5.54 -2.46
C LEU A 355 -15.20 -6.74 -2.08
N SER A 356 -15.85 -7.38 -3.08
CA SER A 356 -16.64 -8.59 -2.89
C SER A 356 -15.86 -9.81 -2.38
N ASP A 357 -14.53 -9.80 -2.56
CA ASP A 357 -13.67 -10.94 -2.22
C ASP A 357 -13.00 -10.78 -0.84
N ILE A 358 -13.40 -9.75 -0.08
CA ILE A 358 -12.81 -9.41 1.21
C ILE A 358 -13.73 -9.89 2.33
N ALA A 359 -13.12 -10.44 3.37
CA ALA A 359 -13.82 -10.71 4.61
C ALA A 359 -14.12 -9.40 5.34
N SER A 360 -15.32 -9.29 5.90
CA SER A 360 -15.66 -8.25 6.84
C SER A 360 -16.29 -8.86 8.07
N THR A 361 -15.94 -8.33 9.21
CA THR A 361 -16.47 -8.72 10.51
C THR A 361 -17.18 -7.53 11.14
N LEU A 362 -18.44 -7.71 11.52
CA LEU A 362 -19.17 -6.73 12.31
C LEU A 362 -18.69 -6.81 13.76
N SER A 363 -18.30 -5.68 14.34
CA SER A 363 -17.87 -5.59 15.73
C SER A 363 -18.67 -4.52 16.45
N TYR A 364 -19.15 -4.85 17.63
CA TYR A 364 -19.80 -3.92 18.59
C TYR A 364 -18.81 -3.35 19.62
N ASP A 365 -17.54 -3.73 19.50
CA ASP A 365 -16.46 -3.17 20.33
C ASP A 365 -16.13 -1.74 19.86
N ILE A 366 -16.89 -0.79 20.37
CA ILE A 366 -16.78 0.66 20.12
C ILE A 366 -16.52 1.38 21.44
N THR A 367 -15.64 2.39 21.39
CA THR A 367 -15.28 3.18 22.57
C THR A 367 -16.42 4.10 23.00
N GLU A 368 -16.38 4.61 24.23
CA GLU A 368 -17.36 5.59 24.71
C GLU A 368 -17.36 6.88 23.88
N GLU A 369 -16.20 7.29 23.35
CA GLU A 369 -16.08 8.43 22.45
C GLU A 369 -16.74 8.16 21.08
N GLU A 370 -16.54 6.95 20.56
CA GLU A 370 -17.20 6.50 19.32
C GLU A 370 -18.72 6.46 19.51
N LYS A 371 -19.22 5.94 20.64
CA LYS A 371 -20.65 5.97 20.99
C LYS A 371 -21.18 7.40 21.09
N ALA A 372 -20.43 8.29 21.75
CA ALA A 372 -20.79 9.70 21.88
C ALA A 372 -20.88 10.42 20.52
N SER A 373 -20.17 9.92 19.51
CA SER A 373 -20.24 10.41 18.12
C SER A 373 -21.35 9.79 17.27
N GLY A 374 -22.25 8.97 17.87
CA GLY A 374 -23.38 8.35 17.20
C GLY A 374 -23.06 7.02 16.48
N LYS A 375 -21.86 6.48 16.70
CA LYS A 375 -21.48 5.17 16.15
C LYS A 375 -22.12 4.06 16.98
N VAL A 376 -22.63 3.03 16.34
CA VAL A 376 -23.29 1.88 16.99
C VAL A 376 -22.56 0.56 16.76
N ALA A 377 -21.81 0.45 15.69
CA ALA A 377 -20.97 -0.69 15.36
C ALA A 377 -19.86 -0.29 14.38
N LYS A 378 -18.93 -1.19 14.14
CA LYS A 378 -17.91 -1.03 13.10
C LYS A 378 -17.78 -2.31 12.27
N LEU A 379 -17.58 -2.16 10.96
CA LEU A 379 -17.21 -3.21 10.03
C LEU A 379 -15.70 -3.17 9.86
N ILE A 380 -15.04 -4.25 10.24
CA ILE A 380 -13.60 -4.41 10.07
C ILE A 380 -13.37 -5.23 8.79
N TYR A 381 -12.67 -4.65 7.83
CA TYR A 381 -12.33 -5.31 6.56
C TYR A 381 -10.94 -5.91 6.64
N GLU A 382 -10.82 -7.18 6.26
CA GLU A 382 -9.56 -7.92 6.31
C GLU A 382 -9.22 -8.56 4.97
N TYR A 383 -7.96 -8.44 4.56
CA TYR A 383 -7.40 -9.10 3.40
C TYR A 383 -5.97 -9.57 3.69
N ASP A 384 -5.67 -10.84 3.41
CA ASP A 384 -4.34 -11.46 3.62
C ASP A 384 -3.81 -11.28 5.06
N GLY A 385 -4.71 -11.39 6.06
CA GLY A 385 -4.39 -11.22 7.48
C GLY A 385 -4.07 -9.79 7.91
N LYS A 386 -4.43 -8.79 7.10
CA LYS A 386 -4.27 -7.36 7.39
C LYS A 386 -5.61 -6.67 7.43
N THR A 387 -5.79 -5.76 8.37
CA THR A 387 -6.90 -4.81 8.34
C THR A 387 -6.68 -3.82 7.20
N VAL A 388 -7.64 -3.75 6.29
CA VAL A 388 -7.58 -2.91 5.08
C VAL A 388 -8.55 -1.73 5.12
N GLY A 389 -9.28 -1.60 6.20
CA GLY A 389 -10.17 -0.48 6.50
C GLY A 389 -11.17 -0.84 7.58
N THR A 390 -11.78 0.20 8.12
CA THR A 390 -12.89 0.10 9.08
C THR A 390 -13.96 1.09 8.65
N ALA A 391 -15.20 0.64 8.59
CA ALA A 391 -16.34 1.51 8.33
C ALA A 391 -17.26 1.50 9.53
N TYR A 392 -17.61 2.68 10.03
CA TYR A 392 -18.50 2.81 11.17
C TYR A 392 -19.96 2.82 10.71
N VAL A 393 -20.79 2.18 11.51
CA VAL A 393 -22.25 2.15 11.33
C VAL A 393 -22.86 3.18 12.28
N TYR A 394 -23.69 4.04 11.75
CA TYR A 394 -24.40 5.09 12.47
C TYR A 394 -25.89 4.78 12.52
N LEU A 395 -26.54 5.17 13.60
CA LEU A 395 -28.00 5.16 13.71
C LEU A 395 -28.53 6.55 13.31
N GLU A 396 -29.41 6.59 12.31
CA GLU A 396 -30.13 7.79 11.92
C GLU A 396 -31.60 7.68 12.33
N ASP A 397 -32.14 8.70 12.98
CA ASP A 397 -33.58 8.79 13.26
C ASP A 397 -34.33 9.05 11.95
N ALA A 398 -35.43 8.33 11.72
CA ALA A 398 -36.26 8.45 10.52
C ALA A 398 -36.78 9.90 10.29
N ALA A 399 -36.78 10.75 11.31
CA ALA A 399 -37.15 12.16 11.22
C ALA A 399 -36.09 13.03 10.53
N THR A 400 -34.81 12.63 10.55
CA THR A 400 -33.72 13.40 9.95
C THR A 400 -33.53 13.12 8.46
N VAL A 401 -34.02 11.99 7.95
CA VAL A 401 -33.87 11.56 6.54
C VAL A 401 -34.70 12.44 5.59
N GLN A 402 -35.81 13.03 6.05
CA GLN A 402 -36.67 13.89 5.21
C GLN A 402 -36.13 15.33 5.03
N GLU A 403 -35.20 15.79 5.87
CA GLU A 403 -34.64 17.15 5.77
C GLU A 403 -33.34 17.25 4.96
N THR A 404 -32.71 16.13 4.59
CA THR A 404 -31.38 16.15 3.95
C THR A 404 -31.41 16.14 2.42
N GLU A 405 -32.57 16.02 1.77
CA GLU A 405 -32.66 16.12 0.30
C GLU A 405 -32.49 17.55 -0.24
N ASP A 406 -32.54 18.60 0.61
CA ASP A 406 -32.62 20.00 0.15
C ASP A 406 -31.64 21.01 0.76
N LEU A 407 -30.55 20.63 1.48
CA LEU A 407 -29.63 21.64 2.05
C LEU A 407 -28.14 21.28 1.93
N PRO A 408 -27.30 22.25 1.48
CA PRO A 408 -25.85 22.08 1.47
C PRO A 408 -25.26 22.36 2.85
N ASN A 409 -24.44 21.44 3.34
CA ASN A 409 -23.45 21.58 4.41
C ASN A 409 -23.82 22.47 5.62
N THR A 410 -24.33 21.87 6.68
CA THR A 410 -24.18 22.48 8.02
C THR A 410 -24.10 21.40 9.10
N SER A 411 -23.04 21.55 9.89
CA SER A 411 -22.69 20.93 11.19
C SER A 411 -23.71 20.05 11.91
N LEU A 412 -23.31 18.83 12.18
CA LEU A 412 -23.96 17.85 13.05
C LEU A 412 -24.28 18.43 14.43
N LYS A 413 -25.55 18.52 14.75
CA LYS A 413 -26.01 18.76 16.13
C LYS A 413 -25.88 17.47 16.94
N LYS A 414 -25.26 17.58 18.13
CA LYS A 414 -25.26 16.54 19.16
C LYS A 414 -26.68 16.05 19.42
N THR A 415 -26.95 14.79 19.18
CA THR A 415 -28.16 14.12 19.67
C THR A 415 -27.86 13.53 21.05
N GLU A 416 -28.32 14.22 22.09
CA GLU A 416 -28.48 13.66 23.44
C GLU A 416 -29.77 12.82 23.45
N ASN A 417 -29.68 11.51 23.28
CA ASN A 417 -30.60 10.47 23.75
C ASN A 417 -30.60 9.27 22.82
N ILE A 418 -29.85 8.24 23.20
CA ILE A 418 -30.05 6.90 22.66
C ILE A 418 -31.34 6.33 23.26
N PRO A 419 -32.31 5.86 22.47
CA PRO A 419 -33.52 5.28 23.03
C PRO A 419 -33.20 4.09 23.95
N LYS A 420 -33.79 4.03 25.14
CA LYS A 420 -33.62 2.92 26.10
C LYS A 420 -33.86 1.51 25.54
N GLN A 421 -34.54 1.41 24.41
CA GLN A 421 -34.82 0.14 23.73
C GLN A 421 -33.58 -0.52 23.10
N ILE A 422 -32.56 0.25 22.71
CA ILE A 422 -31.32 -0.29 22.12
C ILE A 422 -30.43 -0.89 23.19
N SER A 423 -30.37 -0.29 24.38
CA SER A 423 -29.60 -0.84 25.50
C SER A 423 -30.14 -2.19 25.97
N VAL A 424 -31.47 -2.40 25.92
CA VAL A 424 -32.11 -3.68 26.27
C VAL A 424 -31.85 -4.76 25.22
N ALA A 425 -31.80 -4.41 23.94
CA ALA A 425 -31.47 -5.35 22.86
C ALA A 425 -30.00 -5.81 22.94
N MET A 426 -29.07 -4.89 23.25
CA MET A 426 -27.64 -5.20 23.43
C MET A 426 -27.40 -6.03 24.70
N GLU A 427 -28.09 -5.71 25.81
CA GLU A 427 -27.96 -6.45 27.07
C GLU A 427 -28.57 -7.86 27.01
N ASN A 428 -29.58 -8.07 26.17
CA ASN A 428 -30.15 -9.40 25.93
C ASN A 428 -29.30 -10.27 25.01
N GLN A 429 -28.48 -9.68 24.12
CA GLN A 429 -27.53 -10.44 23.32
C GLN A 429 -26.34 -10.94 24.13
N GLU A 430 -25.77 -10.12 25.02
CA GLU A 430 -24.72 -10.58 25.95
C GLU A 430 -25.19 -11.74 26.84
N LYS A 431 -26.48 -11.74 27.24
CA LYS A 431 -27.06 -12.82 28.07
C LYS A 431 -27.37 -14.10 27.28
N THR A 432 -27.59 -14.03 25.97
CA THR A 432 -27.82 -15.20 25.12
C THR A 432 -26.51 -15.86 24.68
N GLU A 433 -25.44 -15.12 24.44
CA GLU A 433 -24.12 -15.68 24.16
C GLU A 433 -23.49 -16.40 25.36
N SER A 434 -23.79 -15.98 26.60
CA SER A 434 -23.29 -16.64 27.79
C SER A 434 -24.06 -17.92 28.20
N ALA A 435 -25.15 -18.28 27.49
CA ALA A 435 -25.98 -19.47 27.78
C ALA A 435 -25.85 -20.61 26.77
N GLU A 436 -25.09 -20.46 25.69
CA GLU A 436 -24.91 -21.46 24.61
C GLU A 436 -23.60 -22.27 24.68
N GLU A 437 -22.86 -22.23 25.78
CA GLU A 437 -21.59 -22.96 25.93
C GLU A 437 -21.72 -24.46 26.27
N ASP A 438 -22.91 -25.10 26.14
CA ASP A 438 -23.05 -26.51 26.38
C ASP A 438 -23.95 -27.23 25.34
N SER A 439 -23.53 -27.20 24.06
CA SER A 439 -24.01 -28.16 23.07
C SER A 439 -22.92 -28.49 22.07
N PRO A 440 -22.71 -29.78 21.72
CA PRO A 440 -21.54 -30.16 20.92
C PRO A 440 -21.61 -29.54 19.52
N ALA A 441 -20.54 -28.87 19.16
CA ALA A 441 -20.32 -28.31 17.85
C ALA A 441 -20.56 -29.36 16.76
N VAL A 442 -21.60 -29.17 15.97
CA VAL A 442 -21.72 -29.83 14.68
C VAL A 442 -20.74 -29.13 13.73
N GLU A 443 -19.57 -29.71 13.64
CA GLU A 443 -18.59 -29.45 12.61
C GLU A 443 -19.26 -29.57 11.24
N LYS A 444 -19.64 -28.44 10.64
CA LYS A 444 -19.94 -28.39 9.20
C LYS A 444 -18.62 -28.51 8.44
N THR A 445 -18.13 -29.74 8.31
CA THR A 445 -17.09 -30.08 7.36
C THR A 445 -17.64 -29.91 5.95
N ASN A 446 -17.46 -28.71 5.41
CA ASN A 446 -17.57 -28.43 3.96
C ASN A 446 -16.37 -29.06 3.24
N ASN A 447 -16.20 -30.36 3.32
CA ASN A 447 -15.16 -31.15 2.65
C ASN A 447 -15.60 -31.67 1.28
N ALA A 448 -16.56 -31.05 0.62
CA ALA A 448 -16.87 -31.38 -0.75
C ALA A 448 -15.75 -30.90 -1.67
N PRO A 449 -15.09 -31.80 -2.41
CA PRO A 449 -13.95 -31.46 -3.27
C PRO A 449 -14.31 -30.54 -4.43
N ILE A 450 -15.58 -30.43 -4.76
CA ILE A 450 -16.14 -29.62 -5.84
C ILE A 450 -17.40 -28.95 -5.31
N ILE A 451 -17.44 -27.61 -5.37
CA ILE A 451 -18.61 -26.82 -4.97
C ILE A 451 -19.21 -26.23 -6.24
N PHE A 452 -20.51 -26.45 -6.44
CA PHE A 452 -21.25 -25.83 -7.52
C PHE A 452 -21.99 -24.60 -6.99
N ASP A 453 -21.54 -23.42 -7.41
CA ASP A 453 -22.23 -22.18 -7.10
C ASP A 453 -23.45 -22.03 -8.03
N LYS A 454 -24.62 -22.30 -7.48
CA LYS A 454 -25.91 -22.20 -8.19
C LYS A 454 -26.25 -20.77 -8.64
N LYS A 455 -25.73 -19.72 -7.96
CA LYS A 455 -25.99 -18.33 -8.30
C LYS A 455 -25.11 -17.83 -9.45
N ALA A 456 -23.86 -18.27 -9.48
CA ALA A 456 -22.91 -17.88 -10.52
C ALA A 456 -22.83 -18.86 -11.69
N GLY A 457 -23.46 -20.04 -11.62
CA GLY A 457 -23.36 -21.09 -12.63
C GLY A 457 -21.94 -21.64 -12.81
N LYS A 458 -21.09 -21.53 -11.78
CA LYS A 458 -19.65 -21.88 -11.83
C LYS A 458 -19.32 -23.04 -10.92
N ILE A 459 -18.38 -23.86 -11.36
CA ILE A 459 -17.80 -24.95 -10.56
C ILE A 459 -16.55 -24.40 -9.88
N ILE A 460 -16.52 -24.42 -8.55
CA ILE A 460 -15.37 -23.99 -7.74
C ILE A 460 -14.64 -25.24 -7.27
N LEU A 461 -13.37 -25.39 -7.68
CA LEU A 461 -12.49 -26.46 -7.23
C LEU A 461 -11.69 -25.99 -6.00
N GLN A 462 -11.69 -26.79 -4.94
CA GLN A 462 -10.91 -26.46 -3.74
C GLN A 462 -9.39 -26.49 -4.01
N LYS A 463 -8.64 -25.63 -3.32
CA LYS A 463 -7.18 -25.46 -3.45
C LYS A 463 -6.37 -26.77 -3.47
N PRO A 464 -6.63 -27.79 -2.63
CA PRO A 464 -5.89 -29.05 -2.68
C PRO A 464 -6.08 -29.82 -4.00
N ILE A 465 -7.28 -29.79 -4.61
CA ILE A 465 -7.55 -30.47 -5.87
C ILE A 465 -6.87 -29.78 -7.03
N VAL A 466 -6.86 -28.45 -7.05
CA VAL A 466 -6.13 -27.67 -8.05
C VAL A 466 -4.64 -28.03 -8.01
N ARG A 467 -4.04 -28.16 -6.82
CA ARG A 467 -2.64 -28.60 -6.66
C ARG A 467 -2.40 -30.01 -7.17
N VAL A 468 -3.28 -30.96 -6.87
CA VAL A 468 -3.16 -32.34 -7.38
C VAL A 468 -3.27 -32.38 -8.91
N LEU A 469 -4.19 -31.65 -9.50
CA LEU A 469 -4.32 -31.52 -10.95
C LEU A 469 -3.08 -30.86 -11.59
N GLN A 470 -2.51 -29.86 -10.97
CA GLN A 470 -1.26 -29.23 -11.43
C GLN A 470 -0.07 -30.20 -11.41
N ILE A 471 0.06 -31.02 -10.35
CA ILE A 471 1.11 -32.05 -10.24
C ILE A 471 0.92 -33.12 -11.31
N LEU A 472 -0.30 -33.63 -11.49
CA LEU A 472 -0.64 -34.60 -12.54
C LEU A 472 -0.31 -34.07 -13.93
N PHE A 473 -0.64 -32.80 -14.17
CA PHE A 473 -0.33 -32.12 -15.44
C PHE A 473 1.17 -31.98 -15.68
N ALA A 474 1.93 -31.60 -14.65
CA ALA A 474 3.39 -31.52 -14.75
C ALA A 474 4.02 -32.90 -15.05
N ILE A 475 3.52 -33.97 -14.46
CA ILE A 475 3.96 -35.35 -14.74
C ILE A 475 3.69 -35.72 -16.19
N VAL A 476 2.48 -35.45 -16.71
CA VAL A 476 2.13 -35.72 -18.11
C VAL A 476 3.02 -34.92 -19.07
N ALA A 477 3.29 -33.66 -18.78
CA ALA A 477 4.18 -32.82 -19.58
C ALA A 477 5.61 -33.38 -19.62
N ILE A 478 6.14 -33.82 -18.49
CA ILE A 478 7.47 -34.46 -18.39
C ILE A 478 7.52 -35.74 -19.20
N VAL A 479 6.51 -36.59 -19.14
CA VAL A 479 6.41 -37.82 -19.90
C VAL A 479 6.39 -37.54 -21.41
N LEU A 480 5.58 -36.57 -21.85
CA LEU A 480 5.52 -36.16 -23.25
C LEU A 480 6.84 -35.58 -23.77
N LEU A 481 7.50 -34.76 -22.97
CA LEU A 481 8.84 -34.22 -23.25
C LEU A 481 9.87 -35.35 -23.37
N SER A 482 9.83 -36.33 -22.48
CA SER A 482 10.72 -37.50 -22.50
C SER A 482 10.50 -38.36 -23.76
N LEU A 483 9.25 -38.59 -24.14
CA LEU A 483 8.91 -39.29 -25.38
C LEU A 483 9.35 -38.52 -26.63
N PHE A 484 9.24 -37.21 -26.62
CA PHE A 484 9.72 -36.33 -27.68
C PHE A 484 11.25 -36.39 -27.83
N PHE A 485 11.99 -36.34 -26.72
CA PHE A 485 13.44 -36.50 -26.71
C PHE A 485 13.88 -37.90 -27.18
N LEU A 486 13.19 -38.97 -26.76
CA LEU A 486 13.41 -40.32 -27.26
C LEU A 486 13.21 -40.42 -28.79
N TYR A 487 12.14 -39.81 -29.31
CA TYR A 487 11.87 -39.72 -30.74
C TYR A 487 12.98 -38.97 -31.49
N LEU A 488 13.44 -37.82 -30.99
CA LEU A 488 14.54 -37.08 -31.58
C LEU A 488 15.86 -37.87 -31.55
N PHE A 489 16.10 -38.60 -30.45
CA PHE A 489 17.28 -39.46 -30.32
C PHE A 489 17.27 -40.61 -31.31
N GLN A 490 16.14 -41.31 -31.50
CA GLN A 490 15.98 -42.35 -32.53
C GLN A 490 16.17 -41.80 -33.94
N ARG A 491 15.61 -40.63 -34.23
CA ARG A 491 15.76 -39.97 -35.54
C ARG A 491 17.20 -39.51 -35.77
N ARG A 492 17.91 -39.09 -34.75
CA ARG A 492 19.35 -38.77 -34.81
C ARG A 492 20.18 -40.01 -35.10
N GLU A 493 19.87 -41.14 -34.48
CA GLU A 493 20.51 -42.42 -34.75
C GLU A 493 20.32 -42.86 -36.21
N GLU A 494 19.11 -42.77 -36.75
CA GLU A 494 18.83 -43.09 -38.18
C GLU A 494 19.60 -42.17 -39.13
N PHE A 495 19.68 -40.87 -38.82
CA PHE A 495 20.46 -39.90 -39.60
C PHE A 495 21.97 -40.23 -39.57
N TYR A 496 22.53 -40.61 -38.43
CA TYR A 496 23.93 -41.03 -38.32
C TYR A 496 24.17 -42.34 -39.05
N ARG A 497 23.27 -43.32 -39.00
CA ARG A 497 23.36 -44.58 -39.75
C ARG A 497 23.31 -44.32 -41.27
N ALA A 498 22.42 -43.44 -41.73
CA ALA A 498 22.35 -43.03 -43.13
C ALA A 498 23.61 -42.29 -43.60
N ARG A 499 24.16 -41.41 -42.77
CA ARG A 499 25.41 -40.67 -43.06
C ARG A 499 26.63 -41.61 -43.09
N ARG A 500 26.67 -42.60 -42.20
CA ARG A 500 27.71 -43.65 -42.17
C ARG A 500 27.61 -44.56 -43.42
N ARG A 501 26.41 -44.96 -43.85
CA ARG A 501 26.18 -45.70 -45.10
C ARG A 501 26.63 -44.89 -46.33
N LYS A 502 26.32 -43.58 -46.38
CA LYS A 502 26.80 -42.71 -47.48
C LYS A 502 28.33 -42.59 -47.50
N ARG A 503 29.01 -42.49 -46.37
CA ARG A 503 30.48 -42.47 -46.28
C ARG A 503 31.07 -43.78 -46.70
N MET A 504 30.53 -44.94 -46.29
CA MET A 504 31.01 -46.28 -46.73
C MET A 504 30.84 -46.49 -48.22
N LEU A 505 29.71 -46.06 -48.82
CA LEU A 505 29.47 -46.10 -50.25
C LEU A 505 30.43 -45.21 -51.04
N LYS A 506 30.83 -44.07 -50.49
CA LYS A 506 31.84 -43.20 -51.11
C LYS A 506 33.23 -43.82 -51.04
N LEU A 507 33.63 -44.38 -49.93
CA LEU A 507 34.89 -45.09 -49.73
C LEU A 507 35.02 -46.31 -50.64
N THR A 508 33.95 -47.11 -50.81
CA THR A 508 33.97 -48.28 -51.78
C THR A 508 34.04 -47.83 -53.19
N LYS A 509 33.44 -46.67 -53.57
CA LYS A 509 33.59 -46.10 -54.93
C LYS A 509 35.02 -45.58 -55.17
N ASP A 510 35.62 -44.97 -54.22
CA ASP A 510 36.97 -44.41 -54.29
C ASP A 510 38.00 -45.55 -54.34
N LEU A 511 37.85 -46.63 -53.54
CA LEU A 511 38.66 -47.86 -53.62
C LEU A 511 38.52 -48.55 -54.95
N SER A 512 37.33 -48.65 -55.54
CA SER A 512 37.12 -49.25 -56.86
C SER A 512 37.78 -48.43 -58.01
N ARG A 513 37.82 -47.11 -57.88
CA ARG A 513 38.52 -46.19 -58.77
C ARG A 513 40.03 -46.38 -58.65
N GLU A 514 40.56 -46.43 -57.44
CA GLU A 514 42.00 -46.62 -57.20
C GLU A 514 42.50 -47.98 -57.70
N GLN A 515 41.73 -49.05 -57.48
CA GLN A 515 42.03 -50.38 -58.07
C GLN A 515 41.99 -50.38 -59.60
N LYS A 516 41.03 -49.61 -60.14
CA LYS A 516 40.93 -49.48 -61.61
C LYS A 516 42.14 -48.72 -62.19
N THR A 517 42.55 -47.63 -61.52
CA THR A 517 43.74 -46.85 -61.90
C THR A 517 45.01 -47.64 -61.73
N LYS A 518 45.19 -48.44 -60.66
CA LYS A 518 46.32 -49.35 -60.49
C LYS A 518 46.37 -50.40 -61.57
N ARG A 519 45.23 -50.97 -62.01
CA ARG A 519 45.12 -51.91 -63.06
C ARG A 519 45.50 -51.29 -64.44
N ASP A 520 45.03 -50.09 -64.72
CA ASP A 520 45.32 -49.38 -65.96
C ASP A 520 46.80 -48.97 -66.05
N LEU A 521 47.42 -48.56 -64.93
CA LEU A 521 48.86 -48.30 -64.83
C LEU A 521 49.69 -49.56 -65.04
N LEU A 522 49.26 -50.71 -64.53
CA LEU A 522 49.91 -51.99 -64.72
C LEU A 522 49.81 -52.45 -66.21
N LEU A 523 48.68 -52.19 -66.87
CA LEU A 523 48.49 -52.46 -68.25
C LEU A 523 49.35 -51.57 -69.15
N GLU A 524 49.50 -50.29 -68.82
CA GLU A 524 50.42 -49.37 -69.49
C GLU A 524 51.90 -49.82 -69.34
N LYS A 525 52.32 -50.17 -68.09
CA LYS A 525 53.67 -50.70 -67.87
C LYS A 525 53.96 -51.95 -68.72
N ARG A 526 53.00 -52.88 -68.84
CA ARG A 526 53.14 -54.08 -69.70
C ARG A 526 53.22 -53.74 -71.19
N LYS A 527 52.49 -52.69 -71.64
CA LYS A 527 52.59 -52.22 -73.06
C LYS A 527 53.92 -51.55 -73.32
N ARG A 528 54.57 -50.89 -72.39
CA ARG A 528 55.91 -50.28 -72.55
C ARG A 528 57.05 -51.30 -72.48
N GLN A 529 56.84 -52.48 -71.86
CA GLN A 529 57.83 -53.59 -71.87
C GLN A 529 57.75 -54.50 -73.08
N LYS A 530 56.73 -54.34 -73.94
CA LYS A 530 56.55 -55.09 -75.17
C LYS A 530 56.91 -54.27 -76.43
N LYS A 531 57.33 -53.02 -76.28
CA LYS A 531 58.00 -52.20 -77.28
C LYS A 531 59.50 -52.14 -77.00
#